data_6d7473661aefe9e0636dfcf5f646676b
#
_entry.id   6d7473661aefe9e0636dfcf5f646676b
#
_cell.length_a   1.000
_cell.length_b   1.000
_cell.length_c   1.000
_cell.angle_alpha   90.00
_cell.angle_beta   90.00
_cell.angle_gamma   90.00
#
_symmetry.space_group_name_H-M   'P 1'
#
loop_
_entity.id
_entity.type
_entity.pdbx_description
1 polymer ?
#
loop_
_entity_poly.entity_id
_entity_poly.type
_entity_poly.pdbx_seq_one_letter_code
_entity_poly.pdbx_strand_id
1 'polypeptide(L)'
;FTFNADRWSAVILLITGLAGTVTSIYAWGYAKSYLGKRLRLLGGLWNAFLLSMVLVLLAADVFSFLLALGLMAVVRFLLFNHEPEKKAAHNAAYQYLVMTHIGTAAIMIAFLMIGSQAGSLDFAVLGQGVLSDNVRNAAFITAFAGFALKAGLLPLHVWLPNAHPDAPSSVSALMSGVMLRIALYGFGRFVFQFLGPMEFWWGAFVLVVGLLSAVLGALHAQMEKDIKRILAYSSVENMGIIFGAFGCGMVLMTTPRHDYPLIGFLAAVVHSLN
;
A
#
# COMPACT_ATOMS: atom_id res chain seq x y z
N PHE A 1 -8.03 -13.80 15.73
CA PHE A 1 -6.99 -13.67 14.69
C PHE A 1 -7.10 -14.88 13.78
N THR A 2 -7.47 -14.65 12.53
CA THR A 2 -7.51 -15.69 11.51
C THR A 2 -6.53 -15.35 10.39
N PHE A 3 -5.78 -16.36 9.92
CA PHE A 3 -4.79 -16.21 8.87
C PHE A 3 -5.07 -17.23 7.76
N ASN A 4 -5.06 -16.76 6.51
CA ASN A 4 -5.24 -17.60 5.34
C ASN A 4 -4.46 -17.02 4.16
N ALA A 5 -3.76 -17.85 3.42
CA ALA A 5 -3.07 -17.47 2.20
C ALA A 5 -3.91 -17.88 0.99
N ASP A 6 -4.51 -16.94 0.31
CA ASP A 6 -5.17 -17.16 -0.98
C ASP A 6 -4.22 -16.92 -2.17
N ARG A 7 -4.69 -17.16 -3.38
CA ARG A 7 -3.88 -17.01 -4.60
C ARG A 7 -3.38 -15.57 -4.81
N TRP A 8 -4.19 -14.58 -4.42
CA TRP A 8 -3.83 -13.17 -4.53
C TRP A 8 -2.76 -12.80 -3.51
N SER A 9 -2.91 -13.25 -2.25
CA SER A 9 -1.89 -13.11 -1.21
C SER A 9 -0.57 -13.75 -1.62
N ALA A 10 -0.62 -14.96 -2.23
CA ALA A 10 0.58 -15.71 -2.59
C ALA A 10 1.47 -14.96 -3.60
N VAL A 11 0.88 -14.28 -4.57
CA VAL A 11 1.65 -13.47 -5.56
C VAL A 11 2.39 -12.33 -4.86
N ILE A 12 1.70 -11.59 -3.99
CA ILE A 12 2.33 -10.47 -3.27
C ILE A 12 3.32 -10.94 -2.20
N LEU A 13 3.06 -12.10 -1.57
CA LEU A 13 4.00 -12.76 -0.66
C LEU A 13 5.30 -13.14 -1.38
N LEU A 14 5.21 -13.66 -2.60
CA LEU A 14 6.40 -13.97 -3.43
C LEU A 14 7.22 -12.69 -3.69
N ILE A 15 6.58 -11.61 -4.12
CA ILE A 15 7.24 -10.31 -4.35
C ILE A 15 7.88 -9.82 -3.05
N THR A 16 7.14 -9.89 -1.93
CA THR A 16 7.63 -9.48 -0.61
C THR A 16 8.84 -10.30 -0.17
N GLY A 17 8.80 -11.62 -0.38
CA GLY A 17 9.88 -12.54 -0.04
C GLY A 17 11.14 -12.28 -0.86
N LEU A 18 11.00 -12.11 -2.18
CA LEU A 18 12.12 -11.79 -3.07
C LEU A 18 12.76 -10.44 -2.72
N ALA A 19 11.96 -9.38 -2.65
CA ALA A 19 12.44 -8.05 -2.30
C ALA A 19 13.03 -8.02 -0.88
N GLY A 20 12.39 -8.69 0.09
CA GLY A 20 12.88 -8.81 1.46
C GLY A 20 14.23 -9.53 1.54
N THR A 21 14.43 -10.59 0.75
CA THR A 21 15.71 -11.31 0.69
C THR A 21 16.82 -10.43 0.13
N VAL A 22 16.59 -9.82 -1.04
CA VAL A 22 17.59 -8.96 -1.70
C VAL A 22 17.97 -7.76 -0.82
N THR A 23 16.97 -7.09 -0.23
CA THR A 23 17.19 -5.93 0.64
C THR A 23 17.83 -6.31 1.97
N SER A 24 17.60 -7.54 2.49
CA SER A 24 18.28 -8.03 3.69
C SER A 24 19.76 -8.32 3.44
N ILE A 25 20.12 -8.89 2.27
CA ILE A 25 21.51 -9.08 1.85
C ILE A 25 22.22 -7.73 1.74
N TYR A 26 21.57 -6.75 1.09
CA TYR A 26 22.10 -5.38 1.01
C TYR A 26 22.23 -4.74 2.38
N ALA A 27 21.23 -4.91 3.26
CA ALA A 27 21.24 -4.35 4.60
C ALA A 27 22.42 -4.88 5.45
N TRP A 28 22.83 -6.13 5.25
CA TRP A 28 24.02 -6.67 5.96
C TRP A 28 25.29 -5.90 5.61
N GLY A 29 25.54 -5.63 4.33
CA GLY A 29 26.68 -4.79 3.90
C GLY A 29 26.58 -3.36 4.43
N TYR A 30 25.39 -2.78 4.37
CA TYR A 30 25.09 -1.43 4.83
C TYR A 30 25.17 -1.29 6.35
N ALA A 31 24.87 -2.34 7.11
CA ALA A 31 24.96 -2.37 8.57
C ALA A 31 26.36 -2.09 9.10
N LYS A 32 27.43 -2.36 8.32
CA LYS A 32 28.81 -2.02 8.69
C LYS A 32 29.04 -0.52 8.90
N SER A 33 28.29 0.34 8.19
CA SER A 33 28.37 1.79 8.38
C SER A 33 27.68 2.28 9.67
N TYR A 34 26.89 1.42 10.31
CA TYR A 34 26.20 1.67 11.59
C TYR A 34 26.88 0.98 12.78
N LEU A 35 28.10 0.45 12.62
CA LEU A 35 28.86 -0.17 13.72
C LEU A 35 28.99 0.81 14.88
N GLY A 36 28.43 0.43 16.05
CA GLY A 36 28.37 1.26 17.26
C GLY A 36 27.03 1.97 17.51
N LYS A 37 26.10 2.04 16.54
CA LYS A 37 24.80 2.71 16.68
C LYS A 37 23.66 1.68 16.75
N ARG A 38 23.29 1.20 17.93
CA ARG A 38 22.06 0.41 18.19
C ARG A 38 21.69 -0.63 17.11
N LEU A 39 22.69 -1.31 16.53
CA LEU A 39 22.52 -2.23 15.39
C LEU A 39 21.48 -3.34 15.65
N ARG A 40 21.43 -3.84 16.92
CA ARG A 40 20.46 -4.86 17.31
C ARG A 40 19.02 -4.36 17.23
N LEU A 41 18.77 -3.11 17.62
CA LEU A 41 17.45 -2.49 17.52
C LEU A 41 17.04 -2.30 16.07
N LEU A 42 17.95 -1.81 15.22
CA LEU A 42 17.70 -1.63 13.79
C LEU A 42 17.34 -2.97 13.12
N GLY A 43 18.10 -4.04 13.41
CA GLY A 43 17.82 -5.37 12.87
C GLY A 43 16.49 -5.96 13.37
N GLY A 44 16.16 -5.75 14.66
CA GLY A 44 14.88 -6.16 15.22
C GLY A 44 13.69 -5.44 14.56
N LEU A 45 13.77 -4.12 14.42
CA LEU A 45 12.75 -3.31 13.75
C LEU A 45 12.62 -3.66 12.25
N TRP A 46 13.74 -3.98 11.58
CA TRP A 46 13.74 -4.44 10.20
C TRP A 46 12.93 -5.74 10.03
N ASN A 47 13.21 -6.74 10.86
CA ASN A 47 12.47 -8.00 10.81
C ASN A 47 11.00 -7.81 11.21
N ALA A 48 10.69 -6.95 12.20
CA ALA A 48 9.33 -6.61 12.58
C ALA A 48 8.58 -5.92 11.42
N PHE A 49 9.26 -5.09 10.61
CA PHE A 49 8.68 -4.45 9.44
C PHE A 49 8.32 -5.48 8.37
N LEU A 50 9.22 -6.41 8.03
CA LEU A 50 8.94 -7.51 7.11
C LEU A 50 7.80 -8.40 7.62
N LEU A 51 7.83 -8.77 8.90
CA LEU A 51 6.79 -9.57 9.53
C LEU A 51 5.42 -8.86 9.44
N SER A 52 5.37 -7.56 9.70
CA SER A 52 4.11 -6.80 9.61
C SER A 52 3.52 -6.81 8.19
N MET A 53 4.37 -6.75 7.14
CA MET A 53 3.93 -6.88 5.75
C MET A 53 3.32 -8.27 5.47
N VAL A 54 3.99 -9.33 5.94
CA VAL A 54 3.49 -10.70 5.80
C VAL A 54 2.16 -10.88 6.54
N LEU A 55 2.02 -10.34 7.75
CA LEU A 55 0.78 -10.42 8.52
C LEU A 55 -0.40 -9.73 7.82
N VAL A 56 -0.18 -8.57 7.17
CA VAL A 56 -1.23 -7.93 6.35
C VAL A 56 -1.70 -8.85 5.23
N LEU A 57 -0.77 -9.52 4.55
CA LEU A 57 -1.08 -10.39 3.41
C LEU A 57 -1.79 -11.69 3.82
N LEU A 58 -1.54 -12.17 5.03
CA LEU A 58 -2.14 -13.39 5.56
C LEU A 58 -3.44 -13.15 6.33
N ALA A 59 -3.78 -11.91 6.68
CA ALA A 59 -4.98 -11.60 7.45
C ALA A 59 -6.26 -12.08 6.74
N ALA A 60 -7.11 -12.80 7.46
CA ALA A 60 -8.38 -13.33 6.99
C ALA A 60 -9.61 -12.71 7.70
N ASP A 61 -9.38 -11.74 8.56
CA ASP A 61 -10.41 -10.93 9.23
C ASP A 61 -10.00 -9.45 9.27
N VAL A 62 -10.99 -8.58 9.42
CA VAL A 62 -10.80 -7.11 9.45
C VAL A 62 -9.90 -6.69 10.60
N PHE A 63 -10.05 -7.30 11.76
CA PHE A 63 -9.29 -6.92 12.95
C PHE A 63 -7.79 -7.22 12.76
N SER A 64 -7.46 -8.45 12.35
CA SER A 64 -6.08 -8.85 12.05
C SER A 64 -5.45 -7.99 10.96
N PHE A 65 -6.23 -7.67 9.90
CA PHE A 65 -5.79 -6.82 8.79
C PHE A 65 -5.44 -5.40 9.25
N LEU A 66 -6.34 -4.76 10.00
CA LEU A 66 -6.14 -3.40 10.50
C LEU A 66 -5.00 -3.32 11.53
N LEU A 67 -4.91 -4.33 12.42
CA LEU A 67 -3.83 -4.42 13.38
C LEU A 67 -2.46 -4.55 12.70
N ALA A 68 -2.35 -5.42 11.71
CA ALA A 68 -1.12 -5.59 10.94
C ALA A 68 -0.74 -4.33 10.15
N LEU A 69 -1.73 -3.62 9.56
CA LEU A 69 -1.52 -2.31 8.92
C LEU A 69 -1.05 -1.23 9.91
N GLY A 70 -1.60 -1.23 11.12
CA GLY A 70 -1.17 -0.34 12.21
C GLY A 70 0.25 -0.66 12.68
N LEU A 71 0.55 -1.94 12.90
CA LEU A 71 1.89 -2.42 13.27
C LEU A 71 2.93 -2.01 12.23
N MET A 72 2.63 -2.20 10.93
CA MET A 72 3.49 -1.79 9.83
C MET A 72 3.79 -0.27 9.87
N ALA A 73 2.80 0.56 10.18
CA ALA A 73 2.98 2.01 10.29
C ALA A 73 3.86 2.40 11.49
N VAL A 74 3.63 1.80 12.65
CA VAL A 74 4.39 2.08 13.89
C VAL A 74 5.83 1.61 13.76
N VAL A 75 6.05 0.40 13.30
CA VAL A 75 7.41 -0.14 13.13
C VAL A 75 8.21 0.71 12.16
N ARG A 76 7.60 1.15 11.07
CA ARG A 76 8.24 2.07 10.12
C ARG A 76 8.57 3.42 10.75
N PHE A 77 7.66 4.00 11.53
CA PHE A 77 7.93 5.22 12.28
C PHE A 77 9.14 5.07 13.19
N LEU A 78 9.26 3.93 13.90
CA LEU A 78 10.40 3.64 14.75
C LEU A 78 11.72 3.48 13.95
N LEU A 79 11.65 2.89 12.74
CA LEU A 79 12.80 2.79 11.83
C LEU A 79 13.30 4.16 11.36
N PHE A 80 12.41 5.13 11.14
CA PHE A 80 12.82 6.50 10.81
C PHE A 80 13.43 7.22 12.00
N ASN A 81 12.90 7.00 13.18
CA ASN A 81 13.24 7.71 14.40
C ASN A 81 14.44 7.09 15.15
N HIS A 82 15.14 6.14 14.53
CA HIS A 82 16.29 5.50 15.18
C HIS A 82 17.52 6.42 15.28
N GLU A 83 17.62 7.48 14.45
CA GLU A 83 18.61 8.56 14.55
C GLU A 83 17.94 9.87 15.02
N PRO A 84 17.77 10.09 16.34
CA PRO A 84 16.99 11.21 16.87
C PRO A 84 17.62 12.59 16.66
N GLU A 85 18.87 12.66 16.23
CA GLU A 85 19.62 13.92 16.07
C GLU A 85 19.19 14.76 14.86
N LYS A 86 18.45 14.16 13.90
CA LYS A 86 17.98 14.82 12.68
C LYS A 86 16.53 15.30 12.82
N LYS A 87 16.33 16.59 13.16
CA LYS A 87 14.98 17.19 13.28
C LYS A 87 14.12 17.01 12.02
N ALA A 88 14.72 17.09 10.83
CA ALA A 88 14.01 16.89 9.56
C ALA A 88 13.42 15.46 9.46
N ALA A 89 14.20 14.45 9.81
CA ALA A 89 13.75 13.05 9.84
C ALA A 89 12.59 12.84 10.82
N HIS A 90 12.64 13.49 11.98
CA HIS A 90 11.56 13.42 12.98
C HIS A 90 10.25 14.01 12.43
N ASN A 91 10.28 15.17 11.77
CA ASN A 91 9.11 15.81 11.19
C ASN A 91 8.52 14.95 10.05
N ALA A 92 9.37 14.40 9.19
CA ALA A 92 8.95 13.50 8.11
C ALA A 92 8.32 12.20 8.66
N ALA A 93 8.91 11.63 9.71
CA ALA A 93 8.37 10.45 10.40
C ALA A 93 7.01 10.75 11.03
N TYR A 94 6.85 11.90 11.68
CA TYR A 94 5.58 12.31 12.28
C TYR A 94 4.50 12.55 11.20
N GLN A 95 4.83 13.26 10.13
CA GLN A 95 3.91 13.47 9.00
C GLN A 95 3.44 12.14 8.41
N TYR A 96 4.37 11.19 8.19
CA TYR A 96 4.05 9.85 7.76
C TYR A 96 3.08 9.14 8.71
N LEU A 97 3.38 9.18 10.02
CA LEU A 97 2.57 8.50 11.03
C LEU A 97 1.13 9.03 11.04
N VAL A 98 0.96 10.35 11.04
CA VAL A 98 -0.36 11.00 11.04
C VAL A 98 -1.13 10.63 9.78
N MET A 99 -0.54 10.81 8.59
CA MET A 99 -1.21 10.51 7.33
C MET A 99 -1.57 9.02 7.22
N THR A 100 -0.67 8.12 7.59
CA THR A 100 -0.94 6.68 7.57
C THR A 100 -2.06 6.27 8.52
N HIS A 101 -2.19 6.90 9.70
CA HIS A 101 -3.29 6.62 10.63
C HIS A 101 -4.63 7.15 10.10
N ILE A 102 -4.64 8.33 9.46
CA ILE A 102 -5.83 8.83 8.76
C ILE A 102 -6.26 7.84 7.68
N GLY A 103 -5.31 7.32 6.88
CA GLY A 103 -5.61 6.29 5.89
C GLY A 103 -6.13 4.99 6.50
N THR A 104 -5.55 4.55 7.63
CA THR A 104 -6.03 3.34 8.33
C THR A 104 -7.44 3.56 8.91
N ALA A 105 -7.72 4.75 9.45
CA ALA A 105 -9.06 5.10 9.95
C ALA A 105 -10.11 5.09 8.82
N ALA A 106 -9.78 5.63 7.64
CA ALA A 106 -10.66 5.57 6.48
C ALA A 106 -10.93 4.12 6.05
N ILE A 107 -9.89 3.26 5.98
CA ILE A 107 -10.06 1.83 5.68
C ILE A 107 -10.93 1.15 6.73
N MET A 108 -10.72 1.45 8.02
CA MET A 108 -11.54 0.93 9.12
C MET A 108 -13.01 1.32 8.97
N ILE A 109 -13.29 2.60 8.67
CA ILE A 109 -14.66 3.08 8.45
C ILE A 109 -15.30 2.31 7.28
N ALA A 110 -14.57 2.12 6.17
CA ALA A 110 -15.08 1.37 5.03
C ALA A 110 -15.43 -0.09 5.42
N PHE A 111 -14.58 -0.78 6.18
CA PHE A 111 -14.86 -2.11 6.67
C PHE A 111 -16.05 -2.15 7.66
N LEU A 112 -16.18 -1.17 8.54
CA LEU A 112 -17.30 -1.09 9.47
C LEU A 112 -18.62 -0.83 8.73
N MET A 113 -18.61 -0.03 7.66
CA MET A 113 -19.79 0.20 6.83
C MET A 113 -20.30 -1.09 6.20
N ILE A 114 -19.42 -1.89 5.57
CA ILE A 114 -19.83 -3.17 4.98
C ILE A 114 -20.14 -4.21 6.06
N GLY A 115 -19.37 -4.26 7.13
CA GLY A 115 -19.56 -5.18 8.26
C GLY A 115 -20.88 -4.98 9.00
N SER A 116 -21.37 -3.73 9.08
CA SER A 116 -22.67 -3.42 9.70
C SER A 116 -23.84 -4.03 8.93
N GLN A 117 -23.74 -4.22 7.62
CA GLN A 117 -24.77 -4.88 6.79
C GLN A 117 -24.57 -6.39 6.72
N ALA A 118 -23.31 -6.85 6.67
CA ALA A 118 -22.99 -8.27 6.64
C ALA A 118 -23.12 -8.97 8.00
N GLY A 119 -23.16 -8.23 9.09
CA GLY A 119 -23.25 -8.78 10.46
C GLY A 119 -21.99 -9.48 10.96
N SER A 120 -20.85 -9.34 10.25
CA SER A 120 -19.59 -9.97 10.61
C SER A 120 -18.39 -9.15 10.12
N LEU A 121 -17.23 -9.36 10.73
CA LEU A 121 -15.96 -8.80 10.33
C LEU A 121 -14.98 -9.89 9.79
N ASP A 122 -15.47 -11.12 9.59
CA ASP A 122 -14.74 -12.19 8.94
C ASP A 122 -14.80 -12.01 7.41
N PHE A 123 -13.68 -12.11 6.73
CA PHE A 123 -13.59 -11.92 5.27
C PHE A 123 -14.44 -12.94 4.49
N ALA A 124 -14.56 -14.17 4.99
CA ALA A 124 -15.38 -15.19 4.37
C ALA A 124 -16.89 -14.84 4.37
N VAL A 125 -17.35 -14.15 5.42
CA VAL A 125 -18.74 -13.73 5.58
C VAL A 125 -18.99 -12.39 4.88
N LEU A 126 -18.08 -11.43 5.01
CA LEU A 126 -18.19 -10.12 4.36
C LEU A 126 -18.43 -10.21 2.85
N GLY A 127 -17.75 -11.15 2.18
CA GLY A 127 -17.88 -11.35 0.74
C GLY A 127 -19.22 -11.93 0.27
N GLN A 128 -20.05 -12.42 1.20
CA GLN A 128 -21.38 -13.00 0.90
C GLN A 128 -22.54 -12.06 1.25
N GLY A 129 -22.23 -10.92 1.88
CA GLY A 129 -23.24 -9.95 2.30
C GLY A 129 -23.91 -9.23 1.13
N VAL A 130 -25.22 -9.05 1.20
CA VAL A 130 -25.97 -8.20 0.27
C VAL A 130 -25.89 -6.76 0.79
N LEU A 131 -25.15 -5.92 0.07
CA LEU A 131 -24.94 -4.51 0.43
C LEU A 131 -25.89 -3.61 -0.38
N SER A 132 -26.42 -2.57 0.25
CA SER A 132 -27.14 -1.51 -0.45
C SER A 132 -26.19 -0.68 -1.33
N ASP A 133 -26.66 -0.18 -2.47
CA ASP A 133 -25.84 0.60 -3.41
C ASP A 133 -25.20 1.85 -2.75
N ASN A 134 -25.92 2.51 -1.86
CA ASN A 134 -25.40 3.66 -1.12
C ASN A 134 -24.21 3.29 -0.23
N VAL A 135 -24.29 2.16 0.47
CA VAL A 135 -23.20 1.67 1.33
C VAL A 135 -22.02 1.19 0.48
N ARG A 136 -22.27 0.49 -0.63
CA ARG A 136 -21.23 0.06 -1.58
C ARG A 136 -20.43 1.25 -2.10
N ASN A 137 -21.13 2.29 -2.59
CA ASN A 137 -20.51 3.48 -3.15
C ASN A 137 -19.74 4.29 -2.08
N ALA A 138 -20.33 4.48 -0.91
CA ALA A 138 -19.65 5.18 0.18
C ALA A 138 -18.44 4.40 0.70
N ALA A 139 -18.53 3.09 0.86
CA ALA A 139 -17.43 2.23 1.27
C ALA A 139 -16.31 2.21 0.22
N PHE A 140 -16.65 2.20 -1.08
CA PHE A 140 -15.67 2.30 -2.17
C PHE A 140 -14.85 3.59 -2.08
N ILE A 141 -15.51 4.76 -1.99
CA ILE A 141 -14.83 6.06 -1.91
C ILE A 141 -13.93 6.13 -0.66
N THR A 142 -14.47 5.70 0.48
CA THR A 142 -13.76 5.75 1.76
C THR A 142 -12.56 4.82 1.78
N ALA A 143 -12.71 3.59 1.28
CA ALA A 143 -11.61 2.63 1.12
C ALA A 143 -10.57 3.14 0.13
N PHE A 144 -11.00 3.65 -1.04
CA PHE A 144 -10.08 4.21 -2.02
C PHE A 144 -9.25 5.35 -1.42
N ALA A 145 -9.86 6.29 -0.71
CA ALA A 145 -9.14 7.38 -0.04
C ALA A 145 -8.08 6.85 0.94
N GLY A 146 -8.42 5.85 1.75
CA GLY A 146 -7.51 5.22 2.69
C GLY A 146 -6.34 4.47 2.02
N PHE A 147 -6.62 3.67 1.01
CA PHE A 147 -5.59 2.93 0.27
C PHE A 147 -4.77 3.83 -0.65
N ALA A 148 -5.37 4.84 -1.29
CA ALA A 148 -4.67 5.84 -2.10
C ALA A 148 -3.66 6.64 -1.27
N LEU A 149 -4.03 7.01 -0.03
CA LEU A 149 -3.12 7.66 0.91
C LEU A 149 -1.95 6.74 1.26
N LYS A 150 -2.20 5.45 1.52
CA LYS A 150 -1.13 4.46 1.80
C LYS A 150 -0.27 4.17 0.57
N ALA A 151 -0.85 4.15 -0.63
CA ALA A 151 -0.16 3.96 -1.89
C ALA A 151 0.63 5.20 -2.34
N GLY A 152 0.39 6.36 -1.74
CA GLY A 152 1.01 7.62 -2.14
C GLY A 152 0.50 8.16 -3.47
N LEU A 153 -0.78 7.98 -3.79
CA LEU A 153 -1.40 8.57 -4.99
C LEU A 153 -1.69 10.06 -4.79
N LEU A 154 -1.64 10.82 -5.86
CA LEU A 154 -2.05 12.23 -5.82
C LEU A 154 -3.56 12.36 -5.52
N PRO A 155 -3.95 13.37 -4.71
CA PRO A 155 -3.14 14.41 -4.04
C PRO A 155 -2.55 13.96 -2.68
N LEU A 156 -2.74 12.73 -2.26
CA LEU A 156 -2.45 12.21 -0.92
C LEU A 156 -0.98 11.74 -0.73
N HIS A 157 -0.11 12.01 -1.71
CA HIS A 157 1.28 11.52 -1.79
C HIS A 157 2.30 12.29 -0.93
N VAL A 158 1.93 13.43 -0.34
CA VAL A 158 2.85 14.44 0.25
C VAL A 158 3.85 13.85 1.26
N TRP A 159 3.46 12.81 1.98
CA TRP A 159 4.34 12.13 2.95
C TRP A 159 5.49 11.36 2.29
N LEU A 160 5.31 10.87 1.05
CA LEU A 160 6.25 9.95 0.41
C LEU A 160 7.58 10.63 0.03
N PRO A 161 7.60 11.79 -0.67
CA PRO A 161 8.84 12.50 -0.99
C PRO A 161 9.57 13.06 0.24
N ASN A 162 8.85 13.31 1.34
CA ASN A 162 9.44 13.80 2.57
C ASN A 162 10.06 12.66 3.40
N ALA A 163 9.47 11.46 3.34
CA ALA A 163 9.90 10.31 4.11
C ALA A 163 11.14 9.59 3.52
N HIS A 164 11.31 9.58 2.19
CA HIS A 164 12.38 8.83 1.52
C HIS A 164 13.81 9.35 1.80
N PRO A 165 14.10 10.66 1.80
CA PRO A 165 15.44 11.16 2.03
C PRO A 165 16.02 10.76 3.38
N ASP A 166 15.18 10.75 4.40
CA ASP A 166 15.57 10.52 5.78
C ASP A 166 15.60 9.04 6.19
N ALA A 167 15.01 8.16 5.37
CA ALA A 167 15.03 6.72 5.63
C ALA A 167 16.40 6.08 5.32
N PRO A 168 16.82 5.05 6.08
CA PRO A 168 17.91 4.17 5.66
C PRO A 168 17.62 3.60 4.26
N SER A 169 18.65 3.49 3.41
CA SER A 169 18.44 3.11 1.99
C SER A 169 17.75 1.74 1.82
N SER A 170 18.04 0.78 2.71
CA SER A 170 17.36 -0.52 2.72
C SER A 170 15.87 -0.41 3.05
N VAL A 171 15.51 0.44 4.03
CA VAL A 171 14.10 0.71 4.39
C VAL A 171 13.38 1.41 3.24
N SER A 172 14.02 2.41 2.62
CA SER A 172 13.49 3.14 1.47
C SER A 172 13.19 2.19 0.30
N ALA A 173 14.06 1.22 0.03
CA ALA A 173 13.86 0.22 -1.01
C ALA A 173 12.64 -0.70 -0.74
N LEU A 174 12.45 -1.17 0.49
CA LEU A 174 11.25 -1.95 0.85
C LEU A 174 9.96 -1.13 0.80
N MET A 175 10.05 0.16 1.13
CA MET A 175 8.90 1.07 1.05
C MET A 175 8.38 1.17 -0.37
N SER A 176 9.25 1.52 -1.31
CA SER A 176 8.87 1.66 -2.73
C SER A 176 8.58 0.31 -3.37
N GLY A 177 9.39 -0.71 -3.04
CA GLY A 177 9.31 -2.03 -3.67
C GLY A 177 8.14 -2.90 -3.20
N VAL A 178 7.70 -2.80 -1.95
CA VAL A 178 6.71 -3.74 -1.37
C VAL A 178 5.56 -3.01 -0.70
N MET A 179 5.85 -2.08 0.22
CA MET A 179 4.81 -1.52 1.09
C MET A 179 3.70 -0.80 0.31
N LEU A 180 4.04 -0.06 -0.74
CA LEU A 180 3.05 0.61 -1.59
C LEU A 180 2.16 -0.41 -2.33
N ARG A 181 2.73 -1.56 -2.75
CA ARG A 181 2.00 -2.63 -3.42
C ARG A 181 1.04 -3.37 -2.49
N ILE A 182 1.33 -3.40 -1.18
CA ILE A 182 0.39 -3.92 -0.17
C ILE A 182 -0.88 -3.05 -0.11
N ALA A 183 -0.79 -1.75 -0.34
CA ALA A 183 -1.96 -0.90 -0.44
C ALA A 183 -2.84 -1.25 -1.66
N LEU A 184 -2.22 -1.52 -2.82
CA LEU A 184 -2.94 -2.03 -4.00
C LEU A 184 -3.61 -3.39 -3.71
N TYR A 185 -2.87 -4.31 -3.06
CA TYR A 185 -3.39 -5.60 -2.65
C TYR A 185 -4.65 -5.45 -1.78
N GLY A 186 -4.56 -4.61 -0.74
CA GLY A 186 -5.68 -4.36 0.16
C GLY A 186 -6.86 -3.72 -0.55
N PHE A 187 -6.63 -2.76 -1.43
CA PHE A 187 -7.66 -2.12 -2.25
C PHE A 187 -8.34 -3.12 -3.21
N GLY A 188 -7.54 -3.90 -3.94
CA GLY A 188 -8.07 -4.92 -4.85
C GLY A 188 -8.89 -5.97 -4.12
N ARG A 189 -8.38 -6.46 -2.97
CA ARG A 189 -9.14 -7.38 -2.12
C ARG A 189 -10.46 -6.78 -1.65
N PHE A 190 -10.44 -5.53 -1.18
CA PHE A 190 -11.63 -4.83 -0.73
C PHE A 190 -12.69 -4.72 -1.82
N VAL A 191 -12.28 -4.28 -3.01
CA VAL A 191 -13.21 -4.05 -4.13
C VAL A 191 -13.75 -5.35 -4.69
N PHE A 192 -12.89 -6.34 -4.97
CA PHE A 192 -13.33 -7.56 -5.65
C PHE A 192 -13.97 -8.59 -4.74
N GLN A 193 -13.59 -8.62 -3.48
CA GLN A 193 -14.07 -9.64 -2.56
C GLN A 193 -15.30 -9.18 -1.77
N PHE A 194 -15.43 -7.88 -1.47
CA PHE A 194 -16.43 -7.43 -0.49
C PHE A 194 -17.51 -6.52 -1.06
N LEU A 195 -17.27 -5.80 -2.17
CA LEU A 195 -18.24 -4.82 -2.67
C LEU A 195 -19.28 -5.40 -3.66
N GLY A 196 -19.08 -6.64 -4.12
CA GLY A 196 -20.00 -7.28 -5.09
C GLY A 196 -19.82 -6.75 -6.51
N PRO A 197 -20.90 -6.61 -7.32
CA PRO A 197 -20.80 -6.25 -8.74
C PRO A 197 -20.06 -4.94 -8.97
N MET A 198 -19.20 -4.91 -10.00
CA MET A 198 -18.36 -3.75 -10.33
C MET A 198 -19.21 -2.65 -10.98
N GLU A 199 -18.99 -1.41 -10.55
CA GLU A 199 -19.57 -0.21 -11.17
C GLU A 199 -18.58 0.43 -12.14
N PHE A 200 -19.06 0.87 -13.31
CA PHE A 200 -18.23 1.53 -14.33
C PHE A 200 -17.47 2.75 -13.76
N TRP A 201 -18.15 3.59 -13.00
CA TRP A 201 -17.57 4.82 -12.51
C TRP A 201 -16.46 4.58 -11.46
N TRP A 202 -16.48 3.45 -10.73
CA TRP A 202 -15.39 3.09 -9.82
C TRP A 202 -14.08 2.91 -10.58
N GLY A 203 -14.13 2.11 -11.65
CA GLY A 203 -12.95 1.87 -12.49
C GLY A 203 -12.47 3.14 -13.19
N ALA A 204 -13.40 3.95 -13.73
CA ALA A 204 -13.09 5.22 -14.38
C ALA A 204 -12.43 6.20 -13.39
N PHE A 205 -12.91 6.28 -12.15
CA PHE A 205 -12.34 7.12 -11.11
C PHE A 205 -10.92 6.68 -10.74
N VAL A 206 -10.70 5.38 -10.51
CA VAL A 206 -9.36 4.82 -10.22
C VAL A 206 -8.40 5.06 -11.38
N LEU A 207 -8.85 4.86 -12.62
CA LEU A 207 -8.06 5.10 -13.84
C LEU A 207 -7.61 6.57 -13.92
N VAL A 208 -8.52 7.51 -13.76
CA VAL A 208 -8.22 8.95 -13.84
C VAL A 208 -7.23 9.36 -12.76
N VAL A 209 -7.47 8.99 -11.49
CA VAL A 209 -6.56 9.31 -10.38
C VAL A 209 -5.18 8.64 -10.59
N GLY A 210 -5.16 7.40 -11.08
CA GLY A 210 -3.92 6.70 -11.42
C GLY A 210 -3.13 7.43 -12.49
N LEU A 211 -3.75 7.79 -13.62
CA LEU A 211 -3.10 8.52 -14.71
C LEU A 211 -2.59 9.91 -14.28
N LEU A 212 -3.39 10.65 -13.51
CA LEU A 212 -2.95 11.93 -12.95
C LEU A 212 -1.72 11.75 -12.04
N SER A 213 -1.73 10.71 -11.20
CA SER A 213 -0.58 10.40 -10.34
C SER A 213 0.66 10.02 -11.14
N ALA A 214 0.51 9.26 -12.21
CA ALA A 214 1.61 8.89 -13.09
C ALA A 214 2.25 10.12 -13.76
N VAL A 215 1.43 10.94 -14.41
CA VAL A 215 1.93 12.13 -15.14
C VAL A 215 2.56 13.15 -14.17
N LEU A 216 1.85 13.51 -13.11
CA LEU A 216 2.33 14.52 -12.17
C LEU A 216 3.50 14.01 -11.33
N GLY A 217 3.55 12.70 -11.00
CA GLY A 217 4.70 12.07 -10.36
C GLY A 217 5.96 12.18 -11.21
N ALA A 218 5.87 11.85 -12.51
CA ALA A 218 6.97 11.99 -13.46
C ALA A 218 7.46 13.44 -13.59
N LEU A 219 6.53 14.40 -13.71
CA LEU A 219 6.88 15.82 -13.82
C LEU A 219 7.58 16.33 -12.55
N HIS A 220 7.10 15.98 -11.36
CA HIS A 220 7.76 16.36 -10.11
C HIS A 220 9.14 15.71 -9.95
N ALA A 221 9.29 14.44 -10.38
CA ALA A 221 10.58 13.76 -10.34
C ALA A 221 11.65 14.50 -11.17
N GLN A 222 11.26 15.06 -12.32
CA GLN A 222 12.19 15.82 -13.19
C GLN A 222 12.60 17.18 -12.60
N MET A 223 11.80 17.74 -11.69
CA MET A 223 12.08 19.04 -11.06
C MET A 223 12.95 18.91 -9.80
N GLU A 224 13.10 17.72 -9.24
CA GLU A 224 13.85 17.48 -8.02
C GLU A 224 15.36 17.35 -8.28
N LYS A 225 16.16 17.74 -7.27
CA LYS A 225 17.63 17.65 -7.31
C LYS A 225 18.18 16.55 -6.39
N ASP A 226 17.42 16.17 -5.37
CA ASP A 226 17.80 15.11 -4.45
C ASP A 226 17.40 13.75 -5.02
N ILE A 227 18.38 12.82 -5.16
CA ILE A 227 18.16 11.51 -5.79
C ILE A 227 17.12 10.67 -5.05
N LYS A 228 17.03 10.76 -3.71
CA LYS A 228 16.03 10.02 -2.96
C LYS A 228 14.63 10.60 -3.14
N ARG A 229 14.51 11.92 -3.34
CA ARG A 229 13.23 12.57 -3.68
C ARG A 229 12.81 12.25 -5.11
N ILE A 230 13.76 12.20 -6.05
CA ILE A 230 13.50 11.71 -7.41
C ILE A 230 12.92 10.30 -7.37
N LEU A 231 13.55 9.38 -6.64
CA LEU A 231 13.08 8.01 -6.48
C LEU A 231 11.71 7.92 -5.77
N ALA A 232 11.42 8.84 -4.85
CA ALA A 232 10.12 8.91 -4.21
C ALA A 232 9.01 9.33 -5.18
N TYR A 233 9.24 10.36 -5.99
CA TYR A 233 8.29 10.78 -7.02
C TYR A 233 8.17 9.74 -8.15
N SER A 234 9.25 9.04 -8.51
CA SER A 234 9.17 7.88 -9.40
C SER A 234 8.31 6.77 -8.80
N SER A 235 8.32 6.59 -7.48
CA SER A 235 7.41 5.63 -6.83
C SER A 235 5.94 6.08 -6.92
N VAL A 236 5.65 7.40 -6.82
CA VAL A 236 4.30 7.96 -7.06
C VAL A 236 3.86 7.70 -8.50
N GLU A 237 4.75 7.95 -9.47
CA GLU A 237 4.54 7.66 -10.89
C GLU A 237 4.19 6.19 -11.13
N ASN A 238 5.04 5.28 -10.65
CA ASN A 238 4.85 3.83 -10.80
C ASN A 238 3.54 3.36 -10.17
N MET A 239 3.21 3.83 -8.96
CA MET A 239 1.92 3.51 -8.33
C MET A 239 0.75 4.08 -9.13
N GLY A 240 0.92 5.27 -9.73
CA GLY A 240 -0.05 5.85 -10.66
C GLY A 240 -0.31 4.96 -11.87
N ILE A 241 0.74 4.42 -12.51
CA ILE A 241 0.63 3.49 -13.64
C ILE A 241 -0.08 2.20 -13.21
N ILE A 242 0.30 1.63 -12.06
CA ILE A 242 -0.29 0.40 -11.52
C ILE A 242 -1.78 0.59 -11.23
N PHE A 243 -2.15 1.66 -10.53
CA PHE A 243 -3.57 1.96 -10.25
C PHE A 243 -4.35 2.32 -11.51
N GLY A 244 -3.72 3.01 -12.48
CA GLY A 244 -4.32 3.28 -13.78
C GLY A 244 -4.63 1.99 -14.56
N ALA A 245 -3.67 1.07 -14.64
CA ALA A 245 -3.87 -0.23 -15.26
C ALA A 245 -4.95 -1.07 -14.53
N PHE A 246 -4.95 -1.02 -13.20
CA PHE A 246 -5.95 -1.67 -12.36
C PHE A 246 -7.35 -1.10 -12.60
N GLY A 247 -7.49 0.25 -12.64
CA GLY A 247 -8.74 0.94 -12.96
C GLY A 247 -9.24 0.63 -14.37
N CYS A 248 -8.33 0.52 -15.35
CA CYS A 248 -8.65 0.06 -16.70
C CYS A 248 -9.27 -1.36 -16.68
N GLY A 249 -8.64 -2.29 -15.93
CA GLY A 249 -9.19 -3.63 -15.71
C GLY A 249 -10.59 -3.61 -15.11
N MET A 250 -10.82 -2.75 -14.09
CA MET A 250 -12.13 -2.55 -13.46
C MET A 250 -13.19 -2.04 -14.47
N VAL A 251 -12.85 -1.06 -15.31
CA VAL A 251 -13.74 -0.55 -16.37
C VAL A 251 -14.10 -1.67 -17.35
N LEU A 252 -13.09 -2.44 -17.78
CA LEU A 252 -13.31 -3.52 -18.74
C LEU A 252 -14.17 -4.65 -18.18
N MET A 253 -14.20 -4.87 -16.85
CA MET A 253 -15.12 -5.82 -16.21
C MET A 253 -16.60 -5.46 -16.38
N THR A 254 -16.92 -4.20 -16.60
CA THR A 254 -18.30 -3.74 -16.82
C THR A 254 -18.74 -3.81 -18.29
N THR A 255 -17.83 -4.19 -19.18
CA THR A 255 -18.12 -4.34 -20.62
C THR A 255 -18.49 -5.80 -20.97
N PRO A 256 -19.23 -6.04 -22.06
CA PRO A 256 -19.61 -7.41 -22.48
C PRO A 256 -18.43 -8.30 -22.90
N ARG A 257 -17.22 -7.76 -23.00
CA ARG A 257 -16.03 -8.47 -23.50
C ARG A 257 -15.23 -9.06 -22.32
N HIS A 258 -15.49 -10.29 -21.97
CA HIS A 258 -14.99 -10.97 -20.77
C HIS A 258 -13.47 -11.25 -20.75
N ASP A 259 -12.76 -11.18 -21.88
CA ASP A 259 -11.32 -11.51 -21.96
C ASP A 259 -10.39 -10.31 -21.67
N TYR A 260 -10.88 -9.10 -21.82
CA TYR A 260 -10.05 -7.87 -21.71
C TYR A 260 -9.72 -7.40 -20.28
N PRO A 261 -10.55 -7.64 -19.24
CA PRO A 261 -10.22 -7.22 -17.87
C PRO A 261 -8.89 -7.79 -17.39
N LEU A 262 -8.57 -9.04 -17.78
CA LEU A 262 -7.35 -9.72 -17.44
C LEU A 262 -6.10 -8.94 -17.90
N ILE A 263 -6.16 -8.26 -19.03
CA ILE A 263 -5.04 -7.48 -19.59
C ILE A 263 -4.68 -6.32 -18.64
N GLY A 264 -5.67 -5.58 -18.14
CA GLY A 264 -5.45 -4.48 -17.18
C GLY A 264 -4.84 -4.96 -15.87
N PHE A 265 -5.33 -6.08 -15.33
CA PHE A 265 -4.80 -6.64 -14.09
C PHE A 265 -3.41 -7.25 -14.27
N LEU A 266 -3.16 -7.95 -15.39
CA LEU A 266 -1.83 -8.46 -15.73
C LEU A 266 -0.84 -7.32 -15.91
N ALA A 267 -1.22 -6.23 -16.59
CA ALA A 267 -0.37 -5.05 -16.72
C ALA A 267 0.00 -4.45 -15.35
N ALA A 268 -0.96 -4.33 -14.44
CA ALA A 268 -0.70 -3.87 -13.08
C ALA A 268 0.26 -4.81 -12.31
N VAL A 269 0.08 -6.12 -12.41
CA VAL A 269 0.95 -7.12 -11.76
C VAL A 269 2.35 -7.09 -12.38
N VAL A 270 2.47 -7.12 -13.70
CA VAL A 270 3.77 -7.10 -14.40
C VAL A 270 4.52 -5.82 -14.08
N HIS A 271 3.86 -4.67 -14.11
CA HIS A 271 4.48 -3.40 -13.72
C HIS A 271 4.87 -3.37 -12.24
N SER A 272 4.19 -4.13 -11.39
CA SER A 272 4.57 -4.29 -9.98
C SER A 272 5.84 -5.13 -9.77
N LEU A 273 6.28 -5.89 -10.76
CA LEU A 273 7.53 -6.66 -10.71
C LEU A 273 8.74 -5.85 -11.19
N ASN A 274 8.50 -4.77 -11.90
CA ASN A 274 9.51 -3.87 -12.47
C ASN A 274 9.87 -2.76 -11.47
#